data_de9b41cc04a865ec8f7f6ff6da043ca3
#
_entry.id   de9b41cc04a865ec8f7f6ff6da043ca3
#
_cell.length_a   1.000
_cell.length_b   1.000
_cell.length_c   1.000
_cell.angle_alpha   90.00
_cell.angle_beta   90.00
_cell.angle_gamma   90.00
#
_symmetry.space_group_name_H-M   'P 1'
#
loop_
_entity.id
_entity.type
_entity.pdbx_description
1 polymer ?
#
loop_
_entity_poly.entity_id
_entity_poly.type
_entity_poly.pdbx_seq_one_letter_code
_entity_poly.pdbx_strand_id
1 'polypeptide(L)'
;MSRFTDRLSHAWNAFMNKDPTRYYNPGVSYSNRPDRIRLTRGNERTIVTSVYNRIGIDCAAIDIKHVRLDERGRYIETIDSSLNSCLTLEANIDQTGRALRQDIVMSMMDEGCVAIVPVDTDIDPTNSDSFKIESIRTGKILEWYPKDVRVRIYNDQNGRFEERILPKKMIGIVENPLFAVMNEPNSTMQRLTRKLNLLDYIDEQNGAGKLDLIIQLPYIIKTEARRQQAEARRKDIEAQLAGSKYGIAYTDGTEHITQLNRSVDNQLFNQIEGLTRMLYSQLGITEEIMNGTADEAA
;
A
#
# COMPACT_ATOMS: atom_id res chain seq x y z
N MET A 1 15.88 -40.73 16.76
CA MET A 1 16.95 -39.89 17.36
C MET A 1 17.02 -38.49 16.73
N SER A 2 16.41 -38.23 15.57
CA SER A 2 16.49 -36.93 14.87
C SER A 2 15.72 -35.78 15.54
N ARG A 3 14.57 -36.03 16.14
CA ARG A 3 13.72 -34.99 16.75
C ARG A 3 14.34 -34.23 17.94
N PHE A 4 15.33 -34.82 18.62
CA PHE A 4 15.97 -34.16 19.76
C PHE A 4 17.11 -33.25 19.33
N THR A 5 17.82 -33.62 18.27
CA THR A 5 18.89 -32.82 17.68
C THR A 5 18.32 -31.60 16.96
N ASP A 6 17.15 -31.72 16.32
CA ASP A 6 16.49 -30.64 15.61
C ASP A 6 15.94 -29.57 16.57
N ARG A 7 15.36 -30.00 17.71
CA ARG A 7 14.95 -29.08 18.78
C ARG A 7 16.13 -28.39 19.46
N LEU A 8 17.27 -29.05 19.57
CA LEU A 8 18.50 -28.47 20.09
C LEU A 8 19.11 -27.48 19.11
N SER A 9 19.03 -27.74 17.80
CA SER A 9 19.49 -26.78 16.78
C SER A 9 18.59 -25.53 16.70
N HIS A 10 17.27 -25.72 16.85
CA HIS A 10 16.35 -24.58 16.98
C HIS A 10 16.59 -23.76 18.26
N ALA A 11 16.77 -24.44 19.39
CA ALA A 11 17.12 -23.77 20.65
C ALA A 11 18.48 -23.10 20.57
N TRP A 12 19.44 -23.68 19.86
CA TRP A 12 20.77 -23.10 19.64
C TRP A 12 20.72 -21.90 18.70
N ASN A 13 19.94 -21.96 17.64
CA ASN A 13 19.71 -20.82 16.73
C ASN A 13 18.98 -19.68 17.43
N ALA A 14 17.99 -19.99 18.26
CA ALA A 14 17.31 -19.00 19.11
C ALA A 14 18.25 -18.40 20.18
N PHE A 15 19.20 -19.19 20.67
CA PHE A 15 20.16 -18.73 21.69
C PHE A 15 21.35 -17.96 21.10
N MET A 16 21.78 -18.27 19.89
CA MET A 16 22.85 -17.57 19.16
C MET A 16 22.36 -16.32 18.45
N ASN A 17 21.09 -16.17 18.20
CA ASN A 17 20.49 -14.92 17.77
C ASN A 17 20.43 -14.03 19.00
N LYS A 18 21.45 -13.16 19.12
CA LYS A 18 21.55 -12.09 20.11
C LYS A 18 20.18 -11.53 20.42
N ASP A 19 19.89 -11.38 21.69
CA ASP A 19 18.69 -10.76 22.25
C ASP A 19 18.03 -9.78 21.27
N PRO A 20 16.75 -9.94 20.97
CA PRO A 20 16.05 -8.94 20.20
C PRO A 20 16.27 -7.64 20.96
N THR A 21 17.10 -6.77 20.40
CA THR A 21 17.27 -5.44 20.94
C THR A 21 15.86 -4.91 21.04
N ARG A 22 15.33 -4.87 22.24
CA ARG A 22 14.04 -4.26 22.54
C ARG A 22 14.18 -2.80 22.14
N TYR A 23 13.89 -2.50 20.91
CA TYR A 23 13.68 -1.13 20.47
C TYR A 23 12.38 -0.66 21.12
N TYR A 24 12.51 -0.32 22.38
CA TYR A 24 11.53 0.51 23.05
C TYR A 24 11.67 1.90 22.42
N ASN A 25 10.94 2.11 21.35
CA ASN A 25 10.79 3.43 20.77
C ASN A 25 9.50 4.02 21.36
N PRO A 26 9.59 4.79 22.49
CA PRO A 26 8.42 5.43 23.07
C PRO A 26 7.99 6.55 22.12
N GLY A 27 7.07 6.28 21.23
CA GLY A 27 6.57 7.24 20.26
C GLY A 27 6.21 6.65 18.91
N VAL A 28 6.26 5.35 18.75
CA VAL A 28 5.73 4.71 17.54
C VAL A 28 4.21 4.87 17.55
N SER A 29 3.69 5.68 16.62
CA SER A 29 2.26 5.77 16.37
C SER A 29 1.71 4.38 16.04
N TYR A 30 0.57 4.02 16.63
CA TYR A 30 -0.16 2.77 16.31
C TYR A 30 -0.48 2.61 14.82
N SER A 31 -0.33 3.64 14.02
CA SER A 31 -0.50 3.63 12.57
C SER A 31 0.72 3.15 11.79
N ASN A 32 1.88 2.95 12.43
CA ASN A 32 3.10 2.54 11.75
C ASN A 32 3.41 1.07 12.03
N ARG A 33 2.98 0.20 11.13
CA ARG A 33 3.33 -1.22 11.14
C ARG A 33 4.55 -1.45 10.26
N PRO A 34 5.74 -1.68 10.86
CA PRO A 34 6.99 -1.85 10.09
C PRO A 34 7.04 -3.17 9.32
N ASP A 35 6.23 -4.18 9.71
CA ASP A 35 6.11 -5.48 9.08
C ASP A 35 5.42 -5.45 7.71
N ARG A 36 4.65 -4.40 7.42
CA ARG A 36 3.92 -4.28 6.15
C ARG A 36 4.68 -3.44 5.14
N ILE A 37 4.65 -3.92 3.90
CA ILE A 37 5.09 -3.13 2.75
C ILE A 37 4.09 -1.99 2.57
N ARG A 38 4.58 -0.75 2.61
CA ARG A 38 3.74 0.41 2.32
C ARG A 38 3.49 0.48 0.83
N LEU A 39 2.25 0.70 0.45
CA LEU A 39 1.91 1.00 -0.93
C LEU A 39 2.67 2.26 -1.37
N THR A 40 3.41 2.12 -2.48
CA THR A 40 4.34 3.18 -2.95
C THR A 40 3.64 4.36 -3.58
N ARG A 41 2.35 4.23 -3.88
CA ARG A 41 1.56 5.20 -4.63
C ARG A 41 0.62 5.99 -3.76
N GLY A 42 1.03 6.28 -2.56
CA GLY A 42 0.24 7.21 -2.11
C GLY A 42 -0.47 7.38 -0.87
N ASN A 43 -1.34 8.26 -0.93
CA ASN A 43 -2.29 8.57 0.11
C ASN A 43 -3.23 7.35 0.28
N GLU A 44 -3.36 6.84 1.50
CA GLU A 44 -4.26 5.72 1.83
C GLU A 44 -5.74 5.98 1.47
N ARG A 45 -6.05 7.22 1.10
CA ARG A 45 -7.39 7.70 0.75
C ARG A 45 -7.65 7.81 -0.74
N THR A 46 -6.71 7.39 -1.59
CA THR A 46 -6.92 7.48 -3.04
C THR A 46 -7.95 6.47 -3.52
N ILE A 47 -8.69 6.83 -4.57
CA ILE A 47 -9.66 5.95 -5.25
C ILE A 47 -8.97 4.64 -5.66
N VAL A 48 -7.74 4.71 -6.17
CA VAL A 48 -6.95 3.55 -6.59
C VAL A 48 -6.68 2.60 -5.43
N THR A 49 -6.28 3.12 -4.26
CA THR A 49 -6.04 2.32 -3.06
C THR A 49 -7.33 1.67 -2.56
N SER A 50 -8.47 2.37 -2.65
CA SER A 50 -9.77 1.81 -2.28
C SER A 50 -10.15 0.63 -3.17
N VAL A 51 -9.92 0.73 -4.48
CA VAL A 51 -10.15 -0.37 -5.44
C VAL A 51 -9.26 -1.57 -5.14
N TYR A 52 -7.96 -1.35 -4.95
CA TYR A 52 -7.01 -2.43 -4.61
C TYR A 52 -7.39 -3.12 -3.30
N ASN A 53 -7.78 -2.34 -2.30
CA ASN A 53 -8.20 -2.87 -1.01
C ASN A 53 -9.47 -3.72 -1.14
N ARG A 54 -10.44 -3.30 -1.93
CA ARG A 54 -11.65 -4.08 -2.20
C ARG A 54 -11.31 -5.42 -2.86
N ILE A 55 -10.52 -5.40 -3.93
CA ILE A 55 -10.04 -6.62 -4.60
C ILE A 55 -9.29 -7.52 -3.60
N GLY A 56 -8.42 -6.93 -2.78
CA GLY A 56 -7.66 -7.65 -1.75
C GLY A 56 -8.55 -8.33 -0.72
N ILE A 57 -9.63 -7.68 -0.28
CA ILE A 57 -10.59 -8.23 0.68
C ILE A 57 -11.34 -9.41 0.06
N ASP A 58 -11.83 -9.27 -1.18
CA ASP A 58 -12.61 -10.29 -1.87
C ASP A 58 -11.73 -11.52 -2.19
N CYS A 59 -10.51 -11.32 -2.67
CA CYS A 59 -9.55 -12.41 -2.87
C CYS A 59 -9.14 -13.08 -1.55
N ALA A 60 -9.01 -12.33 -0.45
CA ALA A 60 -8.68 -12.88 0.86
C ALA A 60 -9.82 -13.73 1.46
N ALA A 61 -11.04 -13.61 0.95
CA ALA A 61 -12.16 -14.45 1.34
C ALA A 61 -12.09 -15.87 0.73
N ILE A 62 -11.32 -16.05 -0.35
CA ILE A 62 -11.14 -17.34 -1.01
C ILE A 62 -10.30 -18.25 -0.12
N ASP A 63 -10.80 -19.45 0.17
CA ASP A 63 -10.07 -20.45 0.93
C ASP A 63 -8.96 -21.09 0.09
N ILE A 64 -7.72 -20.98 0.58
CA ILE A 64 -6.55 -21.65 0.00
C ILE A 64 -6.13 -22.75 0.97
N LYS A 65 -6.01 -23.98 0.47
CA LYS A 65 -5.69 -25.16 1.29
C LYS A 65 -4.57 -25.97 0.66
N HIS A 66 -3.76 -26.60 1.51
CA HIS A 66 -2.80 -27.60 1.09
C HIS A 66 -3.54 -28.94 0.94
N VAL A 67 -3.62 -29.45 -0.29
CA VAL A 67 -4.41 -30.63 -0.63
C VAL A 67 -3.59 -31.65 -1.39
N ARG A 68 -3.98 -32.92 -1.30
CA ARG A 68 -3.48 -33.98 -2.17
C ARG A 68 -4.44 -34.16 -3.34
N LEU A 69 -3.88 -34.24 -4.53
CA LEU A 69 -4.62 -34.50 -5.76
C LEU A 69 -4.25 -35.88 -6.30
N ASP A 70 -5.16 -36.52 -7.06
CA ASP A 70 -4.88 -37.72 -7.82
C ASP A 70 -4.11 -37.37 -9.12
N GLU A 71 -3.71 -38.41 -9.89
CA GLU A 71 -3.02 -38.23 -11.18
C GLU A 71 -3.81 -37.43 -12.21
N ARG A 72 -5.12 -37.29 -12.02
CA ARG A 72 -6.04 -36.53 -12.89
C ARG A 72 -6.35 -35.15 -12.35
N GLY A 73 -5.65 -34.69 -11.28
CA GLY A 73 -5.83 -33.40 -10.68
C GLY A 73 -7.10 -33.25 -9.83
N ARG A 74 -7.77 -34.35 -9.44
CA ARG A 74 -8.96 -34.30 -8.59
C ARG A 74 -8.57 -34.32 -7.12
N TYR A 75 -9.31 -33.60 -6.30
CA TYR A 75 -9.13 -33.55 -4.86
C TYR A 75 -9.28 -34.93 -4.22
N ILE A 76 -8.33 -35.31 -3.38
CA ILE A 76 -8.37 -36.51 -2.53
C ILE A 76 -8.63 -36.09 -1.09
N GLU A 77 -7.74 -35.31 -0.50
CA GLU A 77 -7.80 -34.92 0.92
C GLU A 77 -7.09 -33.59 1.18
N THR A 78 -7.49 -32.91 2.25
CA THR A 78 -6.74 -31.79 2.78
C THR A 78 -5.62 -32.31 3.69
N ILE A 79 -4.40 -31.85 3.44
CA ILE A 79 -3.23 -32.26 4.23
C ILE A 79 -3.18 -31.41 5.50
N ASP A 80 -3.14 -32.07 6.66
CA ASP A 80 -2.90 -31.38 7.92
C ASP A 80 -1.40 -31.11 8.06
N SER A 81 -0.99 -29.93 7.60
CA SER A 81 0.41 -29.48 7.58
C SER A 81 0.53 -28.07 8.16
N SER A 82 1.73 -27.75 8.64
CA SER A 82 2.05 -26.40 9.09
C SER A 82 1.80 -25.34 7.99
N LEU A 83 2.09 -25.69 6.72
CA LEU A 83 1.75 -24.83 5.59
C LEU A 83 0.24 -24.57 5.50
N ASN A 84 -0.61 -25.58 5.71
CA ASN A 84 -2.06 -25.38 5.73
C ASN A 84 -2.48 -24.43 6.87
N SER A 85 -1.86 -24.55 8.05
CA SER A 85 -2.07 -23.62 9.16
C SER A 85 -1.63 -22.20 8.81
N CYS A 86 -0.50 -22.03 8.12
CA CYS A 86 -0.06 -20.72 7.63
C CYS A 86 -1.05 -20.07 6.65
N LEU A 87 -1.64 -20.86 5.77
CA LEU A 87 -2.59 -20.38 4.78
C LEU A 87 -3.97 -20.06 5.35
N THR A 88 -4.39 -20.76 6.42
CA THR A 88 -5.75 -20.66 6.95
C THR A 88 -5.86 -19.90 8.25
N LEU A 89 -4.94 -20.10 9.19
CA LEU A 89 -5.00 -19.58 10.55
C LEU A 89 -3.99 -18.45 10.77
N GLU A 90 -2.73 -18.79 10.93
CA GLU A 90 -1.66 -17.88 11.31
C GLU A 90 -0.46 -18.03 10.36
N ALA A 91 -0.27 -17.04 9.51
CA ALA A 91 0.81 -17.05 8.54
C ALA A 91 2.17 -16.73 9.17
N ASN A 92 2.17 -15.87 10.15
CA ASN A 92 3.32 -15.45 10.94
C ASN A 92 2.83 -14.71 12.20
N ILE A 93 3.74 -14.32 13.09
CA ILE A 93 3.44 -13.66 14.36
C ILE A 93 2.60 -12.36 14.20
N ASP A 94 2.64 -11.70 13.05
CA ASP A 94 1.98 -10.42 12.79
C ASP A 94 0.71 -10.55 11.96
N GLN A 95 0.52 -11.69 11.28
CA GLN A 95 -0.52 -11.84 10.26
C GLN A 95 -1.24 -13.18 10.36
N THR A 96 -2.56 -13.11 10.29
CA THR A 96 -3.40 -14.30 10.03
C THR A 96 -3.28 -14.75 8.58
N GLY A 97 -3.66 -15.99 8.25
CA GLY A 97 -3.69 -16.48 6.87
C GLY A 97 -4.53 -15.59 5.94
N ARG A 98 -5.67 -15.07 6.44
CA ARG A 98 -6.49 -14.11 5.68
C ARG A 98 -5.76 -12.79 5.43
N ALA A 99 -5.09 -12.25 6.45
CA ALA A 99 -4.33 -11.01 6.32
C ALA A 99 -3.16 -11.16 5.35
N LEU A 100 -2.50 -12.32 5.36
CA LEU A 100 -1.44 -12.63 4.39
C LEU A 100 -1.99 -12.66 2.97
N ARG A 101 -3.13 -13.33 2.71
CA ARG A 101 -3.75 -13.38 1.38
C ARG A 101 -4.09 -11.99 0.86
N GLN A 102 -4.65 -11.14 1.72
CA GLN A 102 -4.90 -9.73 1.38
C GLN A 102 -3.60 -9.00 1.04
N ASP A 103 -2.56 -9.18 1.83
CA ASP A 103 -1.25 -8.54 1.63
C ASP A 103 -0.58 -8.99 0.33
N ILE A 104 -0.68 -10.28 -0.02
CA ILE A 104 -0.21 -10.82 -1.30
C ILE A 104 -0.89 -10.08 -2.47
N VAL A 105 -2.21 -9.96 -2.44
CA VAL A 105 -2.97 -9.32 -3.52
C VAL A 105 -2.64 -7.83 -3.59
N MET A 106 -2.63 -7.13 -2.46
CA MET A 106 -2.29 -5.71 -2.41
C MET A 106 -0.88 -5.44 -2.93
N SER A 107 0.10 -6.22 -2.50
CA SER A 107 1.49 -6.09 -2.95
C SER A 107 1.64 -6.43 -4.44
N MET A 108 0.96 -7.45 -4.93
CA MET A 108 0.93 -7.82 -6.34
C MET A 108 0.31 -6.71 -7.21
N MET A 109 -0.74 -6.06 -6.76
CA MET A 109 -1.39 -4.96 -7.49
C MET A 109 -0.51 -3.70 -7.52
N ASP A 110 0.18 -3.41 -6.43
CA ASP A 110 1.05 -2.22 -6.33
C ASP A 110 2.38 -2.38 -7.07
N GLU A 111 3.05 -3.50 -6.87
CA GLU A 111 4.42 -3.74 -7.36
C GLU A 111 4.47 -4.57 -8.66
N GLY A 112 3.36 -5.16 -9.07
CA GLY A 112 3.27 -6.04 -10.24
C GLY A 112 3.64 -7.49 -9.98
N CYS A 113 4.41 -7.76 -8.94
CA CYS A 113 4.74 -9.11 -8.48
C CYS A 113 5.06 -9.10 -6.98
N VAL A 114 4.90 -10.24 -6.33
CA VAL A 114 5.22 -10.43 -4.93
C VAL A 114 5.86 -11.80 -4.70
N ALA A 115 6.83 -11.87 -3.81
CA ALA A 115 7.40 -13.12 -3.35
C ALA A 115 6.68 -13.58 -2.08
N ILE A 116 6.32 -14.85 -2.00
CA ILE A 116 5.87 -15.53 -0.79
C ILE A 116 7.07 -16.32 -0.28
N VAL A 117 7.61 -15.91 0.85
CA VAL A 117 8.87 -16.44 1.37
C VAL A 117 8.61 -17.25 2.65
N PRO A 118 9.02 -18.51 2.71
CA PRO A 118 9.14 -19.23 3.98
C PRO A 118 10.17 -18.54 4.87
N VAL A 119 9.76 -18.13 6.07
CA VAL A 119 10.64 -17.42 7.03
C VAL A 119 11.14 -18.38 8.08
N ASP A 120 10.26 -19.27 8.52
CA ASP A 120 10.62 -20.30 9.48
C ASP A 120 10.30 -21.69 8.91
N THR A 121 11.28 -22.59 9.00
CA THR A 121 11.23 -23.95 8.47
C THR A 121 11.90 -24.90 9.45
N ASP A 122 11.44 -26.15 9.52
CA ASP A 122 12.01 -27.17 10.41
C ASP A 122 13.44 -27.59 10.04
N ILE A 123 13.81 -27.45 8.77
CA ILE A 123 15.14 -27.78 8.23
C ILE A 123 15.52 -26.66 7.25
N ASP A 124 16.82 -26.37 7.13
CA ASP A 124 17.32 -25.42 6.15
C ASP A 124 16.95 -25.88 4.73
N PRO A 125 16.13 -25.11 4.00
CA PRO A 125 15.68 -25.49 2.66
C PRO A 125 16.80 -25.61 1.62
N THR A 126 17.99 -25.07 1.90
CA THR A 126 19.15 -25.21 1.00
C THR A 126 19.76 -26.61 1.03
N ASN A 127 19.58 -27.31 2.13
CA ASN A 127 20.20 -28.61 2.41
C ASN A 127 19.25 -29.81 2.24
N SER A 128 17.95 -29.54 2.01
CA SER A 128 16.95 -30.58 1.89
C SER A 128 15.89 -30.23 0.87
N ASP A 129 15.47 -31.20 0.07
CA ASP A 129 14.36 -31.05 -0.88
C ASP A 129 12.98 -31.20 -0.21
N SER A 130 12.94 -31.57 1.07
CA SER A 130 11.69 -31.71 1.85
C SER A 130 11.85 -31.03 3.20
N PHE A 131 11.02 -30.00 3.42
CA PHE A 131 10.97 -29.23 4.66
C PHE A 131 9.54 -28.83 5.00
N LYS A 132 9.28 -28.57 6.28
CA LYS A 132 8.00 -28.02 6.73
C LYS A 132 8.13 -26.51 6.83
N ILE A 133 7.10 -25.84 6.37
CA ILE A 133 6.99 -24.39 6.45
C ILE A 133 6.17 -24.05 7.69
N GLU A 134 6.77 -23.35 8.65
CA GLU A 134 6.12 -22.97 9.90
C GLU A 134 5.64 -21.52 9.89
N SER A 135 6.26 -20.67 9.08
CA SER A 135 5.85 -19.28 8.92
C SER A 135 6.19 -18.77 7.52
N ILE A 136 5.33 -17.91 6.98
CA ILE A 136 5.47 -17.31 5.66
C ILE A 136 5.21 -15.81 5.71
N ARG A 137 5.94 -15.06 4.88
CA ARG A 137 5.77 -13.62 4.70
C ARG A 137 5.79 -13.22 3.24
N THR A 138 5.18 -12.09 2.94
CA THR A 138 5.35 -11.40 1.66
C THR A 138 6.69 -10.70 1.61
N GLY A 139 7.31 -10.68 0.44
CA GLY A 139 8.56 -9.97 0.18
C GLY A 139 8.50 -9.21 -1.15
N LYS A 140 9.10 -8.02 -1.18
CA LYS A 140 9.23 -7.24 -2.40
C LYS A 140 10.40 -7.75 -3.23
N ILE A 141 10.17 -8.10 -4.49
CA ILE A 141 11.24 -8.48 -5.42
C ILE A 141 11.93 -7.20 -5.89
N LEU A 142 13.25 -7.14 -5.66
CA LEU A 142 14.08 -6.01 -6.06
C LEU A 142 14.82 -6.27 -7.37
N GLU A 143 15.36 -7.49 -7.53
CA GLU A 143 16.13 -7.87 -8.72
C GLU A 143 15.88 -9.33 -9.10
N TRP A 144 15.92 -9.59 -10.39
CA TRP A 144 15.75 -10.90 -10.98
C TRP A 144 17.07 -11.45 -11.50
N TYR A 145 17.42 -12.65 -11.05
CA TYR A 145 18.54 -13.43 -11.57
C TYR A 145 18.03 -14.71 -12.26
N PRO A 146 18.84 -15.40 -13.06
CA PRO A 146 18.38 -16.59 -13.77
C PRO A 146 17.77 -17.67 -12.87
N LYS A 147 18.40 -17.98 -11.73
CA LYS A 147 17.95 -19.01 -10.77
C LYS A 147 17.47 -18.44 -9.45
N ASP A 148 17.77 -17.19 -9.15
CA ASP A 148 17.55 -16.56 -7.86
C ASP A 148 16.78 -15.26 -8.04
N VAL A 149 16.32 -14.70 -6.94
CA VAL A 149 15.76 -13.33 -6.85
C VAL A 149 16.28 -12.64 -5.61
N ARG A 150 16.52 -11.33 -5.69
CA ARG A 150 16.77 -10.51 -4.52
C ARG A 150 15.44 -10.03 -3.99
N VAL A 151 15.14 -10.38 -2.74
CA VAL A 151 13.89 -10.07 -2.08
C VAL A 151 14.17 -9.23 -0.85
N ARG A 152 13.40 -8.18 -0.65
CA ARG A 152 13.36 -7.40 0.58
C ARG A 152 12.22 -7.92 1.44
N ILE A 153 12.56 -8.46 2.61
CA ILE A 153 11.64 -9.10 3.54
C ILE A 153 11.80 -8.51 4.94
N TYR A 154 10.71 -8.48 5.69
CA TYR A 154 10.76 -8.08 7.09
C TYR A 154 11.26 -9.23 7.96
N ASN A 155 12.26 -8.93 8.79
CA ASN A 155 12.79 -9.85 9.78
C ASN A 155 12.21 -9.49 11.15
N ASP A 156 11.38 -10.37 11.72
CA ASP A 156 10.70 -10.19 13.00
C ASP A 156 11.65 -10.25 14.21
N GLN A 157 12.80 -10.89 14.07
CA GLN A 157 13.78 -10.99 15.15
C GLN A 157 14.47 -9.66 15.44
N ASN A 158 14.79 -8.90 14.39
CA ASN A 158 15.48 -7.61 14.52
C ASN A 158 14.59 -6.39 14.24
N GLY A 159 13.34 -6.62 13.82
CA GLY A 159 12.36 -5.56 13.53
C GLY A 159 12.69 -4.71 12.31
N ARG A 160 13.46 -5.23 11.35
CA ARG A 160 13.93 -4.48 10.17
C ARG A 160 13.69 -5.24 8.88
N PHE A 161 13.63 -4.49 7.79
CA PHE A 161 13.67 -5.08 6.46
C PHE A 161 15.11 -5.45 6.09
N GLU A 162 15.28 -6.67 5.60
CA GLU A 162 16.53 -7.20 5.07
C GLU A 162 16.39 -7.55 3.61
N GLU A 163 17.50 -7.44 2.88
CA GLU A 163 17.58 -7.89 1.49
C GLU A 163 18.31 -9.23 1.46
N ARG A 164 17.67 -10.23 0.85
CA ARG A 164 18.25 -11.57 0.70
C ARG A 164 18.11 -12.06 -0.72
N ILE A 165 19.11 -12.80 -1.18
CA ILE A 165 19.07 -13.52 -2.47
C ILE A 165 18.59 -14.92 -2.17
N LEU A 166 17.46 -15.28 -2.76
CA LEU A 166 16.79 -16.57 -2.53
C LEU A 166 16.59 -17.32 -3.84
N PRO A 167 16.81 -18.65 -3.86
CA PRO A 167 16.51 -19.46 -5.02
C PRO A 167 15.01 -19.47 -5.34
N LYS A 168 14.67 -19.28 -6.62
CA LYS A 168 13.27 -19.27 -7.08
C LYS A 168 12.49 -20.54 -6.72
N LYS A 169 13.17 -21.68 -6.64
CA LYS A 169 12.57 -22.97 -6.26
C LYS A 169 12.05 -23.02 -4.82
N MET A 170 12.50 -22.12 -3.95
CA MET A 170 12.18 -22.11 -2.51
C MET A 170 11.10 -21.11 -2.13
N ILE A 171 10.69 -20.25 -3.07
CA ILE A 171 9.73 -19.20 -2.84
C ILE A 171 8.57 -19.32 -3.82
N GLY A 172 7.39 -18.89 -3.38
CA GLY A 172 6.27 -18.65 -4.29
C GLY A 172 6.40 -17.28 -4.92
N ILE A 173 6.27 -17.19 -6.25
CA ILE A 173 6.23 -15.90 -6.94
C ILE A 173 4.85 -15.76 -7.56
N VAL A 174 4.15 -14.69 -7.18
CA VAL A 174 2.84 -14.35 -7.72
C VAL A 174 3.00 -13.10 -8.56
N GLU A 175 2.62 -13.20 -9.84
CA GLU A 175 2.69 -12.11 -10.80
C GLU A 175 1.30 -11.58 -11.09
N ASN A 176 1.19 -10.28 -11.23
CA ASN A 176 -0.05 -9.64 -11.63
C ASN A 176 -0.33 -9.94 -13.11
N PRO A 177 -1.43 -10.63 -13.45
CA PRO A 177 -1.78 -10.92 -14.84
C PRO A 177 -2.04 -9.66 -15.68
N LEU A 178 -2.31 -8.53 -15.01
CA LEU A 178 -2.51 -7.21 -15.63
C LEU A 178 -1.23 -6.34 -15.60
N PHE A 179 -0.06 -6.93 -15.32
CA PHE A 179 1.19 -6.19 -15.14
C PHE A 179 1.48 -5.25 -16.32
N ALA A 180 1.43 -5.76 -17.56
CA ALA A 180 1.66 -4.96 -18.76
C ALA A 180 0.69 -3.77 -18.90
N VAL A 181 -0.54 -3.91 -18.40
CA VAL A 181 -1.58 -2.87 -18.47
C VAL A 181 -1.44 -1.87 -17.32
N MET A 182 -1.05 -2.34 -16.13
CA MET A 182 -1.03 -1.51 -14.91
C MET A 182 0.33 -0.87 -14.64
N ASN A 183 1.41 -1.60 -14.84
CA ASN A 183 2.74 -1.22 -14.35
C ASN A 183 3.70 -0.75 -15.45
N GLU A 184 3.39 -0.95 -16.74
CA GLU A 184 4.18 -0.35 -17.80
C GLU A 184 4.08 1.18 -17.80
N PRO A 185 5.21 1.91 -17.89
CA PRO A 185 5.25 3.37 -17.81
C PRO A 185 4.32 4.12 -18.77
N ASN A 186 4.06 3.52 -19.94
CA ASN A 186 3.21 4.10 -20.99
C ASN A 186 1.84 3.42 -21.13
N SER A 187 1.48 2.51 -20.25
CA SER A 187 0.18 1.84 -20.29
C SER A 187 -0.98 2.82 -20.07
N THR A 188 -2.13 2.48 -20.64
CA THR A 188 -3.36 3.26 -20.45
C THR A 188 -3.76 3.29 -18.96
N MET A 189 -3.65 2.17 -18.28
CA MET A 189 -3.96 2.05 -16.86
C MET A 189 -3.04 2.94 -16.01
N GLN A 190 -1.74 2.94 -16.29
CA GLN A 190 -0.78 3.79 -15.58
C GLN A 190 -1.08 5.28 -15.75
N ARG A 191 -1.46 5.70 -16.97
CA ARG A 191 -1.87 7.08 -17.24
C ARG A 191 -3.16 7.44 -16.52
N LEU A 192 -4.13 6.52 -16.51
CA LEU A 192 -5.40 6.68 -15.81
C LEU A 192 -5.18 6.84 -14.30
N THR A 193 -4.39 5.95 -13.69
CA THR A 193 -4.02 6.01 -12.28
C THR A 193 -3.33 7.33 -11.92
N ARG A 194 -2.38 7.78 -12.74
CA ARG A 194 -1.70 9.08 -12.52
C ARG A 194 -2.68 10.25 -12.57
N LYS A 195 -3.63 10.22 -13.49
CA LYS A 195 -4.63 11.27 -13.64
C LYS A 195 -5.60 11.30 -12.48
N LEU A 196 -6.05 10.14 -12.01
CA LEU A 196 -6.88 10.03 -10.80
C LEU A 196 -6.15 10.58 -9.57
N ASN A 197 -4.91 10.18 -9.35
CA ASN A 197 -4.11 10.68 -8.22
C ASN A 197 -3.90 12.21 -8.30
N LEU A 198 -3.73 12.76 -9.50
CA LEU A 198 -3.60 14.21 -9.68
C LEU A 198 -4.89 14.93 -9.34
N LEU A 199 -6.03 14.41 -9.77
CA LEU A 199 -7.34 15.01 -9.48
C LEU A 199 -7.67 14.92 -7.98
N ASP A 200 -7.40 13.79 -7.35
CA ASP A 200 -7.55 13.58 -5.91
C ASP A 200 -6.71 14.60 -5.10
N TYR A 201 -5.48 14.85 -5.54
CA TYR A 201 -4.61 15.87 -4.94
C TYR A 201 -5.15 17.31 -5.15
N ILE A 202 -5.69 17.60 -6.32
CA ILE A 202 -6.29 18.92 -6.61
C ILE A 202 -7.54 19.13 -5.74
N ASP A 203 -8.36 18.09 -5.57
CA ASP A 203 -9.57 18.16 -4.75
C ASP A 203 -9.21 18.37 -3.27
N GLU A 204 -8.19 17.67 -2.76
CA GLU A 204 -7.66 17.89 -1.40
C GLU A 204 -7.16 19.33 -1.22
N GLN A 205 -6.47 19.90 -2.20
CA GLN A 205 -6.02 21.29 -2.16
C GLN A 205 -7.19 22.29 -2.18
N ASN A 206 -8.22 22.01 -2.97
CA ASN A 206 -9.41 22.85 -3.05
C ASN A 206 -10.24 22.74 -1.75
N GLY A 207 -10.36 21.53 -1.19
CA GLY A 207 -11.02 21.30 0.10
C GLY A 207 -10.31 21.94 1.30
N ALA A 208 -8.99 22.11 1.21
CA ALA A 208 -8.19 22.80 2.23
C ALA A 208 -8.40 24.34 2.26
N GLY A 209 -9.34 24.86 1.50
CA GLY A 209 -9.73 26.28 1.57
C GLY A 209 -8.66 27.26 1.08
N LYS A 210 -7.80 26.84 0.16
CA LYS A 210 -6.87 27.76 -0.49
C LYS A 210 -7.66 28.74 -1.37
N LEU A 211 -7.95 29.90 -0.79
CA LEU A 211 -8.56 31.01 -1.48
C LEU A 211 -7.51 31.64 -2.40
N ASP A 212 -7.72 31.56 -3.71
CA ASP A 212 -6.95 32.37 -4.65
C ASP A 212 -7.42 33.84 -4.50
N LEU A 213 -6.67 34.64 -3.74
CA LEU A 213 -6.97 36.03 -3.49
C LEU A 213 -5.99 36.92 -4.25
N ILE A 214 -6.48 37.91 -4.96
CA ILE A 214 -5.67 39.02 -5.47
C ILE A 214 -5.83 40.18 -4.50
N ILE A 215 -4.75 40.57 -3.87
CA ILE A 215 -4.69 41.72 -2.97
C ILE A 215 -4.09 42.88 -3.78
N GLN A 216 -4.89 43.84 -4.10
CA GLN A 216 -4.43 45.09 -4.75
C GLN A 216 -4.04 46.10 -3.66
N LEU A 217 -2.76 46.39 -3.58
CA LEU A 217 -2.22 47.34 -2.61
C LEU A 217 -2.24 48.75 -3.17
N PRO A 218 -2.43 49.79 -2.32
CA PRO A 218 -2.53 51.18 -2.76
C PRO A 218 -1.18 51.78 -3.18
N TYR A 219 -0.13 50.97 -3.30
CA TYR A 219 1.22 51.42 -3.66
C TYR A 219 1.93 50.45 -4.61
N ILE A 220 2.89 51.02 -5.36
CA ILE A 220 3.68 50.22 -6.30
C ILE A 220 4.86 49.60 -5.58
N ILE A 221 5.04 48.29 -5.76
CA ILE A 221 6.11 47.49 -5.14
C ILE A 221 7.37 47.62 -6.01
N LYS A 222 8.18 48.68 -5.78
CA LYS A 222 9.47 48.88 -6.48
C LYS A 222 10.70 48.76 -5.59
N THR A 223 10.52 48.89 -4.28
CA THR A 223 11.63 48.86 -3.33
C THR A 223 11.53 47.64 -2.41
N GLU A 224 12.64 47.16 -1.89
CA GLU A 224 12.68 46.01 -0.99
C GLU A 224 11.85 46.26 0.28
N ALA A 225 11.89 47.46 0.84
CA ALA A 225 11.08 47.82 2.00
C ALA A 225 9.55 47.68 1.71
N ARG A 226 9.09 48.08 0.52
CA ARG A 226 7.68 47.91 0.12
C ARG A 226 7.32 46.49 -0.16
N ARG A 227 8.28 45.68 -0.62
CA ARG A 227 8.08 44.24 -0.82
C ARG A 227 7.88 43.53 0.52
N GLN A 228 8.73 43.85 1.53
CA GLN A 228 8.56 43.33 2.88
C GLN A 228 7.23 43.76 3.51
N GLN A 229 6.80 44.99 3.26
CA GLN A 229 5.52 45.48 3.74
C GLN A 229 4.33 44.76 3.09
N ALA A 230 4.40 44.49 1.79
CA ALA A 230 3.39 43.70 1.07
C ALA A 230 3.34 42.26 1.57
N GLU A 231 4.50 41.67 1.87
CA GLU A 231 4.60 40.29 2.40
C GLU A 231 4.10 40.20 3.84
N ALA A 232 4.35 41.19 4.66
CA ALA A 232 3.79 41.28 6.01
C ALA A 232 2.25 41.40 5.96
N ARG A 233 1.70 42.18 5.01
CA ARG A 233 0.26 42.32 4.83
C ARG A 233 -0.38 41.01 4.34
N ARG A 234 0.26 40.31 3.42
CA ARG A 234 -0.19 38.98 2.99
C ARG A 234 -0.31 38.03 4.18
N LYS A 235 0.73 37.95 5.01
CA LYS A 235 0.73 37.07 6.19
C LYS A 235 -0.35 37.45 7.20
N ASP A 236 -0.61 38.73 7.38
CA ASP A 236 -1.68 39.23 8.26
C ASP A 236 -3.06 38.79 7.76
N ILE A 237 -3.34 38.90 6.48
CA ILE A 237 -4.60 38.45 5.88
C ILE A 237 -4.72 36.93 5.94
N GLU A 238 -3.63 36.17 5.66
CA GLU A 238 -3.61 34.71 5.82
C GLU A 238 -3.93 34.30 7.27
N ALA A 239 -3.35 34.98 8.25
CA ALA A 239 -3.60 34.72 9.67
C ALA A 239 -5.04 35.05 10.08
N GLN A 240 -5.59 36.17 9.59
CA GLN A 240 -6.97 36.53 9.84
C GLN A 240 -7.96 35.51 9.25
N LEU A 241 -7.72 35.06 8.01
CA LEU A 241 -8.55 34.05 7.35
C LEU A 241 -8.44 32.68 8.03
N ALA A 242 -7.23 32.26 8.43
CA ALA A 242 -7.01 31.01 9.13
C ALA A 242 -7.65 31.00 10.54
N GLY A 243 -7.67 32.15 11.21
CA GLY A 243 -8.30 32.31 12.54
C GLY A 243 -9.81 32.56 12.49
N SER A 244 -10.36 32.86 11.32
CA SER A 244 -11.78 33.23 11.17
C SER A 244 -12.65 32.01 10.89
N LYS A 245 -13.64 31.78 11.76
CA LYS A 245 -14.63 30.70 11.60
C LYS A 245 -15.49 30.85 10.32
N TYR A 246 -15.59 32.06 9.79
CA TYR A 246 -16.45 32.40 8.63
C TYR A 246 -15.66 32.95 7.42
N GLY A 247 -14.31 32.86 7.43
CA GLY A 247 -13.49 33.37 6.32
C GLY A 247 -13.53 34.87 6.15
N ILE A 248 -13.71 35.64 7.23
CA ILE A 248 -13.78 37.12 7.18
C ILE A 248 -12.43 37.72 7.55
N ALA A 249 -11.91 38.57 6.70
CA ALA A 249 -10.73 39.39 6.95
C ALA A 249 -11.07 40.89 6.85
N TYR A 250 -10.34 41.71 7.61
CA TYR A 250 -10.49 43.15 7.55
C TYR A 250 -9.48 43.75 6.58
N THR A 251 -9.95 44.66 5.71
CA THR A 251 -9.12 45.38 4.75
C THR A 251 -9.20 46.89 5.01
N ASP A 252 -8.14 47.61 4.66
CA ASP A 252 -8.15 49.04 4.66
C ASP A 252 -8.97 49.56 3.47
N GLY A 253 -9.63 50.73 3.60
CA GLY A 253 -10.51 51.29 2.57
C GLY A 253 -9.83 51.61 1.21
N THR A 254 -8.51 51.51 1.16
CA THR A 254 -7.69 51.70 -0.05
C THR A 254 -7.20 50.40 -0.68
N GLU A 255 -7.45 49.27 -0.01
CA GLU A 255 -7.09 47.94 -0.50
C GLU A 255 -8.31 47.29 -1.20
N HIS A 256 -8.05 46.66 -2.33
CA HIS A 256 -9.06 45.87 -3.03
C HIS A 256 -8.67 44.40 -2.99
N ILE A 257 -9.49 43.56 -2.34
CA ILE A 257 -9.36 42.13 -2.35
C ILE A 257 -10.37 41.55 -3.33
N THR A 258 -9.85 40.93 -4.37
CA THR A 258 -10.68 40.22 -5.33
C THR A 258 -10.48 38.72 -5.09
N GLN A 259 -11.52 38.04 -4.67
CA GLN A 259 -11.53 36.58 -4.62
C GLN A 259 -11.72 36.08 -6.05
N LEU A 260 -10.71 35.35 -6.54
CA LEU A 260 -10.88 34.58 -7.76
C LEU A 260 -11.73 33.34 -7.39
N ASN A 261 -13.04 33.51 -7.53
CA ASN A 261 -13.95 32.38 -7.47
C ASN A 261 -13.63 31.47 -8.67
N ARG A 262 -12.65 30.56 -8.49
CA ARG A 262 -12.71 29.36 -9.29
C ARG A 262 -13.95 28.65 -8.77
N SER A 263 -15.03 28.69 -9.54
CA SER A 263 -16.15 27.81 -9.30
C SER A 263 -15.55 26.43 -9.02
N VAL A 264 -15.82 25.86 -7.85
CA VAL A 264 -15.57 24.44 -7.56
C VAL A 264 -16.39 23.74 -8.62
N ASP A 265 -15.74 23.47 -9.75
CA ASP A 265 -16.42 23.19 -10.98
C ASP A 265 -16.95 21.76 -10.85
N ASN A 266 -18.25 21.59 -10.94
CA ASN A 266 -18.91 20.29 -11.07
C ASN A 266 -18.27 19.40 -12.15
N GLN A 267 -17.47 19.99 -13.06
CA GLN A 267 -16.69 19.29 -14.06
C GLN A 267 -15.55 18.45 -13.46
N LEU A 268 -14.94 18.86 -12.35
CA LEU A 268 -13.90 18.06 -11.68
C LEU A 268 -14.51 16.77 -11.11
N PHE A 269 -15.65 16.87 -10.46
CA PHE A 269 -16.41 15.72 -9.96
C PHE A 269 -16.79 14.76 -11.09
N ASN A 270 -17.32 15.30 -12.20
CA ASN A 270 -17.68 14.50 -13.37
C ASN A 270 -16.45 13.84 -14.01
N GLN A 271 -15.30 14.50 -14.00
CA GLN A 271 -14.04 13.92 -14.50
C GLN A 271 -13.55 12.79 -13.59
N ILE A 272 -13.56 12.96 -12.27
CA ILE A 272 -13.19 11.93 -11.30
C ILE A 272 -14.11 10.73 -11.48
N GLU A 273 -15.42 10.92 -11.54
CA GLU A 273 -16.39 9.86 -11.74
C GLU A 273 -16.18 9.11 -13.07
N GLY A 274 -15.98 9.83 -14.15
CA GLY A 274 -15.68 9.23 -15.46
C GLY A 274 -14.40 8.41 -15.48
N LEU A 275 -13.33 8.90 -14.83
CA LEU A 275 -12.07 8.20 -14.74
C LEU A 275 -12.15 6.99 -13.79
N THR A 276 -12.94 7.08 -12.73
CA THR A 276 -13.20 5.97 -11.81
C THR A 276 -13.94 4.85 -12.52
N ARG A 277 -14.97 5.16 -13.31
CA ARG A 277 -15.68 4.17 -14.15
C ARG A 277 -14.76 3.53 -15.19
N MET A 278 -13.85 4.31 -15.79
CA MET A 278 -12.84 3.76 -16.69
C MET A 278 -11.88 2.81 -15.96
N LEU A 279 -11.49 3.11 -14.72
CA LEU A 279 -10.67 2.24 -13.90
C LEU A 279 -11.39 0.90 -13.63
N TYR A 280 -12.65 0.94 -13.22
CA TYR A 280 -13.46 -0.27 -13.01
C TYR A 280 -13.55 -1.11 -14.28
N SER A 281 -13.87 -0.50 -15.40
CA SER A 281 -13.95 -1.18 -16.69
C SER A 281 -12.63 -1.84 -17.11
N GLN A 282 -11.49 -1.19 -16.83
CA GLN A 282 -10.17 -1.75 -17.14
C GLN A 282 -9.81 -2.95 -16.26
N LEU A 283 -10.30 -2.96 -15.02
CA LEU A 283 -10.13 -4.07 -14.08
C LEU A 283 -11.17 -5.18 -14.27
N GLY A 284 -12.17 -4.98 -15.13
CA GLY A 284 -13.28 -5.91 -15.31
C GLY A 284 -14.23 -5.98 -14.11
N ILE A 285 -14.30 -4.93 -13.31
CA ILE A 285 -15.15 -4.84 -12.11
C ILE A 285 -16.28 -3.87 -12.41
N THR A 286 -17.50 -4.24 -12.03
CA THR A 286 -18.65 -3.33 -12.17
C THR A 286 -18.75 -2.38 -10.97
N GLU A 287 -19.42 -1.26 -11.16
CA GLU A 287 -19.64 -0.28 -10.09
C GLU A 287 -20.51 -0.86 -8.96
N GLU A 288 -21.45 -1.74 -9.30
CA GLU A 288 -22.31 -2.44 -8.35
C GLU A 288 -21.52 -3.35 -7.41
N ILE A 289 -20.50 -4.05 -7.92
CA ILE A 289 -19.59 -4.86 -7.11
C ILE A 289 -18.81 -3.99 -6.13
N MET A 290 -18.31 -2.83 -6.60
CA MET A 290 -17.56 -1.90 -5.75
C MET A 290 -18.43 -1.29 -4.65
N ASN A 291 -19.67 -0.95 -4.96
CA ASN A 291 -20.61 -0.36 -4.02
C ASN A 291 -21.34 -1.40 -3.15
N GLY A 292 -21.16 -2.69 -3.42
CA GLY A 292 -21.80 -3.76 -2.66
C GLY A 292 -23.31 -3.89 -2.95
N THR A 293 -23.77 -3.36 -4.08
CA THR A 293 -25.17 -3.42 -4.53
C THR A 293 -25.38 -4.45 -5.63
N ALA A 294 -24.34 -5.23 -5.96
CA ALA A 294 -24.43 -6.26 -6.99
C ALA A 294 -25.37 -7.39 -6.57
N ASP A 295 -26.25 -7.78 -7.49
CA ASP A 295 -27.07 -9.00 -7.37
C ASP A 295 -26.23 -10.23 -7.80
N GLU A 296 -26.67 -11.45 -7.43
CA GLU A 296 -25.99 -12.72 -7.78
C GLU A 296 -25.76 -12.92 -9.29
N ALA A 297 -26.36 -12.09 -10.12
CA ALA A 297 -26.28 -12.15 -11.58
C ALA A 297 -25.33 -11.11 -12.21
N ALA A 298 -24.64 -10.31 -11.39
CA ALA A 298 -23.78 -9.22 -11.85
C ALA A 298 -22.33 -9.67 -12.12
#